data_2f3821fb7381bc500f72f1064a6582db
#
_entry.id   2f3821fb7381bc500f72f1064a6582db
#
_cell.length_a   1.000
_cell.length_b   1.000
_cell.length_c   1.000
_cell.angle_alpha   90.00
_cell.angle_beta   90.00
_cell.angle_gamma   90.00
#
_symmetry.space_group_name_H-M   'P 1'
#
loop_
_entity.id
_entity.type
_entity.pdbx_description
1 polymer ?
#
loop_
_entity_poly.entity_id
_entity_poly.type
_entity_poly.pdbx_seq_one_letter_code
_entity_poly.pdbx_strand_id
1 'polypeptide(L)'
;MKVEELLTVCEVLNIKNIKVVGNDIMASCCFHRDTRPSFGLNAEKECYHCFGCGESGTIVGLIAKCLNISYAEARIKLDEIIGEQARKVEEVPLREYEEVPEQKERFVLSNSSLGAFQSGQIFHKYFIDRGFSQEDQQRFLFGWDAQKKRVTIPVFWEDGSLCGFIGRAVLNDKTPEYANVYGKAPKYYVYDNFPRSGILFPLNLFRPVNDSVILVEGVLDALWLQKHGYANTLAMLTCSISEAQISLLRSFNIKKVILALDGDKAGQSGCKRIYDLCKDEFIFSIVNYPENCKDVQDMNKEQLDYMFNNLEMYPRLKLRKIE
;
A
#
# COMPACT_ATOMS: atom_id res chain seq x y z
N MET A 1 16.68 7.83 -0.12
CA MET A 1 17.70 8.61 0.63
C MET A 1 19.09 7.99 0.47
N LYS A 2 20.16 8.73 0.72
CA LYS A 2 21.53 8.19 0.72
C LYS A 2 21.82 7.44 2.03
N VAL A 3 22.84 6.55 2.02
CA VAL A 3 23.22 5.80 3.23
C VAL A 3 23.73 6.72 4.32
N GLU A 4 24.45 7.79 3.96
CA GLU A 4 24.97 8.80 4.88
C GLU A 4 23.82 9.54 5.61
N GLU A 5 22.73 9.87 4.89
CA GLU A 5 21.54 10.48 5.46
C GLU A 5 20.85 9.52 6.44
N LEU A 6 20.77 8.24 6.08
CA LEU A 6 20.20 7.21 6.94
C LEU A 6 21.04 6.98 8.19
N LEU A 7 22.37 7.07 8.08
CA LEU A 7 23.29 7.01 9.24
C LEU A 7 23.03 8.18 10.21
N THR A 8 22.83 9.40 9.69
CA THR A 8 22.50 10.56 10.52
C THR A 8 21.14 10.39 11.23
N VAL A 9 20.15 9.81 10.55
CA VAL A 9 18.88 9.43 11.21
C VAL A 9 19.13 8.44 12.35
N CYS A 10 19.95 7.42 12.13
CA CYS A 10 20.31 6.46 13.18
C CYS A 10 21.01 7.12 14.38
N GLU A 11 21.87 8.10 14.14
CA GLU A 11 22.57 8.87 15.19
C GLU A 11 21.57 9.72 15.99
N VAL A 12 20.69 10.48 15.31
CA VAL A 12 19.66 11.29 15.97
C VAL A 12 18.72 10.44 16.82
N LEU A 13 18.38 9.24 16.34
CA LEU A 13 17.52 8.28 17.07
C LEU A 13 18.30 7.44 18.09
N ASN A 14 19.59 7.68 18.25
CA ASN A 14 20.46 6.95 19.19
C ASN A 14 20.47 5.42 18.98
N ILE A 15 20.33 4.97 17.74
CA ILE A 15 20.37 3.56 17.35
C ILE A 15 21.83 3.06 17.49
N LYS A 16 22.03 1.91 18.10
CA LYS A 16 23.34 1.37 18.45
C LYS A 16 23.77 0.20 17.58
N ASN A 17 25.07 -0.15 17.66
CA ASN A 17 25.66 -1.32 16.98
C ASN A 17 25.43 -1.33 15.46
N ILE A 18 25.62 -0.16 14.84
CA ILE A 18 25.39 0.07 13.42
C ILE A 18 26.50 -0.62 12.61
N LYS A 19 26.08 -1.37 11.59
CA LYS A 19 26.95 -1.97 10.56
C LYS A 19 26.35 -1.72 9.18
N VAL A 20 27.09 -1.06 8.32
CA VAL A 20 26.69 -0.77 6.93
C VAL A 20 27.08 -1.94 6.02
N VAL A 21 26.15 -2.37 5.16
CA VAL A 21 26.35 -3.43 4.17
C VAL A 21 25.67 -2.99 2.85
N GLY A 22 26.44 -2.35 1.97
CA GLY A 22 25.89 -1.74 0.75
C GLY A 22 24.91 -0.62 1.06
N ASN A 23 23.68 -0.72 0.55
CA ASN A 23 22.57 0.23 0.83
C ASN A 23 21.79 -0.12 2.09
N ASP A 24 22.20 -1.17 2.82
CA ASP A 24 21.54 -1.62 4.03
C ASP A 24 22.35 -1.26 5.28
N ILE A 25 21.65 -0.99 6.37
CA ILE A 25 22.21 -0.84 7.70
C ILE A 25 21.60 -1.92 8.59
N MET A 26 22.49 -2.68 9.28
CA MET A 26 22.10 -3.57 10.37
C MET A 26 22.46 -2.92 11.69
N ALA A 27 21.54 -2.91 12.65
CA ALA A 27 21.72 -2.27 13.95
C ALA A 27 20.97 -3.00 15.06
N SER A 28 21.15 -2.58 16.31
CA SER A 28 20.30 -3.01 17.42
C SER A 28 18.94 -2.31 17.35
N CYS A 29 17.88 -3.06 17.57
CA CYS A 29 16.50 -2.55 17.54
C CYS A 29 16.24 -1.58 18.70
N CYS A 30 15.55 -0.48 18.42
CA CYS A 30 15.13 0.50 19.42
C CYS A 30 13.78 0.15 20.09
N PHE A 31 13.07 -0.87 19.61
CA PHE A 31 11.73 -1.24 20.09
C PHE A 31 11.71 -2.43 21.05
N HIS A 32 12.81 -3.20 21.14
CA HIS A 32 12.94 -4.30 22.08
C HIS A 32 14.39 -4.44 22.56
N ARG A 33 14.60 -5.20 23.63
CA ARG A 33 15.97 -5.51 24.11
C ARG A 33 16.65 -6.43 23.11
N ASP A 34 17.51 -5.86 22.26
CA ASP A 34 18.21 -6.55 21.20
C ASP A 34 19.67 -6.85 21.62
N THR A 35 19.98 -8.11 21.82
CA THR A 35 21.33 -8.57 22.19
C THR A 35 22.21 -8.95 21.00
N ARG A 36 21.57 -9.10 19.80
CA ARG A 36 22.25 -9.35 18.53
C ARG A 36 21.58 -8.47 17.47
N PRO A 37 22.33 -7.61 16.76
CA PRO A 37 21.75 -6.71 15.77
C PRO A 37 20.79 -7.42 14.83
N SER A 38 19.49 -7.10 14.94
CA SER A 38 18.41 -7.70 14.16
C SER A 38 17.52 -6.65 13.47
N PHE A 39 17.94 -5.39 13.53
CA PHE A 39 17.19 -4.26 12.98
C PHE A 39 17.83 -3.83 11.66
N GLY A 40 17.16 -4.16 10.56
CA GLY A 40 17.57 -3.81 9.21
C GLY A 40 16.92 -2.51 8.75
N LEU A 41 17.71 -1.57 8.22
CA LEU A 41 17.23 -0.35 7.56
C LEU A 41 17.78 -0.34 6.13
N ASN A 42 16.95 0.06 5.17
CA ASN A 42 17.34 0.15 3.76
C ASN A 42 17.19 1.57 3.25
N ALA A 43 18.30 2.16 2.80
CA ALA A 43 18.34 3.55 2.36
C ALA A 43 17.58 3.77 1.04
N GLU A 44 17.66 2.84 0.10
CA GLU A 44 17.00 2.94 -1.21
C GLU A 44 15.48 2.83 -1.09
N LYS A 45 15.01 1.89 -0.27
CA LYS A 45 13.57 1.65 -0.03
C LYS A 45 12.99 2.54 1.05
N GLU A 46 13.82 3.30 1.76
CA GLU A 46 13.44 4.18 2.88
C GLU A 46 12.57 3.47 3.92
N CYS A 47 12.94 2.23 4.26
CA CYS A 47 12.18 1.39 5.18
C CYS A 47 13.09 0.70 6.20
N TYR A 48 12.45 0.21 7.27
CA TYR A 48 13.11 -0.64 8.27
C TYR A 48 12.30 -1.90 8.55
N HIS A 49 13.00 -2.94 9.00
CA HIS A 49 12.40 -4.17 9.48
C HIS A 49 13.26 -4.78 10.58
N CYS A 50 12.66 -5.13 11.70
CA CYS A 50 13.31 -5.88 12.76
C CYS A 50 13.03 -7.37 12.66
N PHE A 51 14.06 -8.18 12.43
CA PHE A 51 13.94 -9.63 12.36
C PHE A 51 13.71 -10.28 13.73
N GLY A 52 13.93 -9.53 14.84
CA GLY A 52 13.73 -10.02 16.19
C GLY A 52 12.30 -9.86 16.70
N CYS A 53 11.71 -8.67 16.58
CA CYS A 53 10.36 -8.39 17.10
C CYS A 53 9.29 -8.22 16.01
N GLY A 54 9.66 -8.26 14.71
CA GLY A 54 8.74 -8.10 13.59
C GLY A 54 8.32 -6.65 13.30
N GLU A 55 8.81 -5.67 14.07
CA GLU A 55 8.50 -4.26 13.85
C GLU A 55 9.05 -3.77 12.52
N SER A 56 8.24 -3.05 11.74
CA SER A 56 8.63 -2.59 10.41
C SER A 56 7.87 -1.32 10.01
N GLY A 57 8.42 -0.57 9.06
CA GLY A 57 7.80 0.65 8.56
C GLY A 57 8.72 1.48 7.68
N THR A 58 8.31 2.73 7.41
CA THR A 58 9.12 3.73 6.71
C THR A 58 10.09 4.43 7.67
N ILE A 59 11.14 5.06 7.13
CA ILE A 59 12.09 5.84 7.96
C ILE A 59 11.39 6.99 8.69
N VAL A 60 10.43 7.68 8.05
CA VAL A 60 9.60 8.69 8.73
C VAL A 60 8.82 8.07 9.89
N GLY A 61 8.21 6.90 9.67
CA GLY A 61 7.51 6.15 10.72
C GLY A 61 8.42 5.72 11.88
N LEU A 62 9.70 5.41 11.59
CA LEU A 62 10.71 5.15 12.61
C LEU A 62 10.95 6.39 13.48
N ILE A 63 11.17 7.55 12.86
CA ILE A 63 11.36 8.82 13.56
C ILE A 63 10.15 9.15 14.44
N ALA A 64 8.93 9.05 13.87
CA ALA A 64 7.69 9.30 14.59
C ALA A 64 7.58 8.45 15.86
N LYS A 65 7.84 7.16 15.75
CA LYS A 65 7.77 6.21 16.88
C LYS A 65 8.87 6.42 17.91
N CYS A 66 10.12 6.61 17.47
CA CYS A 66 11.25 6.77 18.39
C CYS A 66 11.20 8.09 19.16
N LEU A 67 10.72 9.17 18.53
CA LEU A 67 10.61 10.49 19.16
C LEU A 67 9.24 10.75 19.78
N ASN A 68 8.28 9.84 19.61
CA ASN A 68 6.87 9.98 20.06
C ASN A 68 6.21 11.29 19.56
N ILE A 69 6.40 11.58 18.27
CA ILE A 69 5.84 12.74 17.57
C ILE A 69 4.89 12.29 16.47
N SER A 70 4.07 13.21 15.95
CA SER A 70 3.22 12.93 14.80
C SER A 70 4.04 12.59 13.55
N TYR A 71 3.42 11.92 12.59
CA TYR A 71 4.09 11.59 11.32
C TYR A 71 4.47 12.84 10.52
N ALA A 72 3.63 13.90 10.60
CA ALA A 72 3.92 15.19 9.98
C ALA A 72 5.16 15.86 10.59
N GLU A 73 5.26 15.90 11.93
CA GLU A 73 6.45 16.41 12.63
C GLU A 73 7.68 15.57 12.33
N ALA A 74 7.54 14.23 12.24
CA ALA A 74 8.62 13.33 11.88
C ALA A 74 9.12 13.57 10.45
N ARG A 75 8.25 13.94 9.53
CA ARG A 75 8.62 14.30 8.16
C ARG A 75 9.46 15.59 8.14
N ILE A 76 9.00 16.62 8.83
CA ILE A 76 9.75 17.88 8.99
C ILE A 76 11.11 17.59 9.63
N LYS A 77 11.13 16.72 10.66
CA LYS A 77 12.38 16.36 11.34
C LYS A 77 13.35 15.62 10.43
N LEU A 78 12.85 14.71 9.55
CA LEU A 78 13.68 14.06 8.55
C LEU A 78 14.28 15.08 7.57
N ASP A 79 13.48 16.03 7.10
CA ASP A 79 13.93 17.07 6.18
C ASP A 79 14.98 17.99 6.84
N GLU A 80 14.84 18.28 8.14
CA GLU A 80 15.87 18.98 8.93
C GLU A 80 17.17 18.18 9.00
N ILE A 81 17.11 16.89 9.33
CA ILE A 81 18.27 16.01 9.44
C ILE A 81 19.03 15.93 8.12
N ILE A 82 18.31 15.79 7.00
CA ILE A 82 18.90 15.74 5.65
C ILE A 82 19.43 17.13 5.27
N GLY A 83 18.71 18.19 5.57
CA GLY A 83 19.07 19.58 5.26
C GLY A 83 20.30 20.09 6.05
N GLU A 84 20.55 19.61 7.26
CA GLU A 84 21.75 19.94 8.03
C GLU A 84 23.04 19.33 7.42
N GLN A 85 22.91 18.18 6.76
CA GLN A 85 24.06 17.61 6.00
C GLN A 85 24.36 18.38 4.73
N ALA A 86 23.32 18.87 4.04
CA ALA A 86 23.49 19.71 2.85
C ALA A 86 24.18 21.04 3.17
N ARG A 87 24.02 21.58 4.39
CA ARG A 87 24.66 22.82 4.85
C ARG A 87 26.15 22.66 5.23
N LYS A 88 26.62 21.45 5.41
CA LYS A 88 28.07 21.19 5.66
C LYS A 88 28.92 21.09 4.40
N VAL A 89 28.31 21.22 3.24
CA VAL A 89 28.98 21.21 1.93
C VAL A 89 28.59 22.50 1.19
N GLU A 90 29.51 23.50 1.26
CA GLU A 90 29.61 24.74 0.48
C GLU A 90 28.43 25.74 0.46
N GLU A 91 28.73 26.95 0.90
CA GLU A 91 27.98 28.16 0.59
C GLU A 91 27.99 28.43 -0.93
N VAL A 92 26.91 28.11 -1.62
CA VAL A 92 26.62 28.55 -3.00
C VAL A 92 25.47 29.55 -2.96
N PRO A 93 25.58 30.71 -3.66
CA PRO A 93 24.61 31.79 -3.53
C PRO A 93 23.22 31.37 -4.03
N LEU A 94 22.21 31.81 -3.26
CA LEU A 94 20.79 31.63 -3.52
C LEU A 94 20.41 32.04 -4.94
N ARG A 95 20.05 31.07 -5.77
CA ARG A 95 19.16 31.28 -6.92
C ARG A 95 17.74 31.00 -6.44
N GLU A 96 16.86 31.96 -6.68
CA GLU A 96 15.42 31.77 -6.52
C GLU A 96 15.02 30.59 -7.40
N TYR A 97 14.68 29.47 -6.78
CA TYR A 97 14.05 28.35 -7.45
C TYR A 97 12.54 28.51 -7.32
N GLU A 98 11.88 28.77 -8.44
CA GLU A 98 10.49 28.37 -8.57
C GLU A 98 10.47 26.84 -8.40
N GLU A 99 9.84 26.36 -7.33
CA GLU A 99 9.60 24.92 -7.11
C GLU A 99 8.65 24.41 -8.19
N VAL A 100 9.23 23.97 -9.28
CA VAL A 100 8.56 23.02 -10.18
C VAL A 100 8.75 21.66 -9.49
N PRO A 101 7.69 20.99 -9.01
CA PRO A 101 7.83 19.65 -8.46
C PRO A 101 8.42 18.79 -9.57
N GLU A 102 9.59 18.20 -9.34
CA GLU A 102 10.16 17.18 -10.21
C GLU A 102 9.14 16.05 -10.33
N GLN A 103 8.37 16.06 -11.41
CA GLN A 103 7.57 14.91 -11.78
C GLN A 103 8.57 13.81 -12.12
N LYS A 104 8.85 12.92 -11.16
CA LYS A 104 9.50 11.64 -11.46
C LYS A 104 8.76 11.07 -12.65
N GLU A 105 9.47 10.88 -13.77
CA GLU A 105 8.86 10.33 -14.98
C GLU A 105 8.07 9.09 -14.60
N ARG A 106 6.75 9.14 -14.82
CA ARG A 106 5.87 8.02 -14.52
C ARG A 106 6.26 6.87 -15.44
N PHE A 107 6.44 5.70 -14.86
CA PHE A 107 6.62 4.48 -15.66
C PHE A 107 5.31 4.18 -16.40
N VAL A 108 5.38 4.20 -17.74
CA VAL A 108 4.24 3.98 -18.63
C VAL A 108 4.60 2.92 -19.65
N LEU A 109 3.78 1.88 -19.73
CA LEU A 109 3.87 0.86 -20.77
C LEU A 109 3.03 1.25 -21.99
N SER A 110 3.47 0.80 -23.16
CA SER A 110 2.63 0.90 -24.36
C SER A 110 1.35 0.07 -24.20
N ASN A 111 0.22 0.59 -24.66
CA ASN A 111 -1.05 -0.14 -24.68
C ASN A 111 -0.98 -1.44 -25.51
N SER A 112 -0.01 -1.58 -26.42
CA SER A 112 0.25 -2.85 -27.14
C SER A 112 0.61 -3.99 -26.17
N SER A 113 1.11 -3.70 -24.96
CA SER A 113 1.40 -4.67 -23.91
C SER A 113 0.14 -5.40 -23.42
N LEU A 114 -1.06 -4.82 -23.57
CA LEU A 114 -2.33 -5.51 -23.30
C LEU A 114 -2.53 -6.73 -24.19
N GLY A 115 -2.05 -6.66 -25.44
CA GLY A 115 -2.09 -7.76 -26.39
C GLY A 115 -1.25 -8.98 -25.99
N ALA A 116 -0.17 -8.77 -25.24
CA ALA A 116 0.71 -9.85 -24.78
C ALA A 116 -0.01 -10.85 -23.85
N PHE A 117 -1.03 -10.40 -23.13
CA PHE A 117 -1.85 -11.23 -22.24
C PHE A 117 -3.29 -11.40 -22.75
N GLN A 118 -3.58 -10.96 -23.98
CA GLN A 118 -4.93 -10.95 -24.56
C GLN A 118 -5.97 -10.35 -23.62
N SER A 119 -5.62 -9.21 -22.99
CA SER A 119 -6.42 -8.56 -21.95
C SER A 119 -7.80 -8.16 -22.48
N GLY A 120 -8.85 -8.57 -21.76
CA GLY A 120 -10.24 -8.38 -22.15
C GLY A 120 -10.74 -9.28 -23.29
N GLN A 121 -9.91 -10.18 -23.81
CA GLN A 121 -10.26 -11.09 -24.92
C GLN A 121 -10.35 -12.55 -24.47
N ILE A 122 -9.73 -12.89 -23.34
CA ILE A 122 -9.77 -14.24 -22.75
C ILE A 122 -10.66 -14.23 -21.52
N PHE A 123 -11.51 -15.27 -21.43
CA PHE A 123 -12.36 -15.51 -20.27
C PHE A 123 -11.83 -16.70 -19.49
N HIS A 124 -11.30 -16.46 -18.31
CA HIS A 124 -10.68 -17.49 -17.51
C HIS A 124 -11.59 -17.95 -16.37
N LYS A 125 -11.72 -19.30 -16.22
CA LYS A 125 -12.56 -19.92 -15.20
C LYS A 125 -12.27 -19.42 -13.78
N TYR A 126 -11.03 -19.13 -13.45
CA TYR A 126 -10.62 -18.59 -12.16
C TYR A 126 -11.44 -17.36 -11.73
N PHE A 127 -11.73 -16.45 -12.66
CA PHE A 127 -12.53 -15.26 -12.37
C PHE A 127 -14.01 -15.57 -12.31
N ILE A 128 -14.50 -16.52 -13.13
CA ILE A 128 -15.90 -16.98 -13.07
C ILE A 128 -16.19 -17.60 -11.70
N ASP A 129 -15.28 -18.48 -11.21
CA ASP A 129 -15.40 -19.13 -9.90
C ASP A 129 -15.38 -18.14 -8.74
N ARG A 130 -14.87 -16.91 -8.98
CA ARG A 130 -14.87 -15.77 -8.04
C ARG A 130 -16.00 -14.77 -8.29
N GLY A 131 -16.97 -15.17 -9.10
CA GLY A 131 -18.17 -14.35 -9.35
C GLY A 131 -18.00 -13.21 -10.35
N PHE A 132 -16.89 -13.12 -11.09
CA PHE A 132 -16.73 -12.16 -12.18
C PHE A 132 -17.26 -12.74 -13.48
N SER A 133 -18.29 -12.11 -14.06
CA SER A 133 -18.89 -12.51 -15.34
C SER A 133 -17.92 -12.30 -16.51
N GLN A 134 -18.29 -12.72 -17.70
CA GLN A 134 -17.50 -12.46 -18.92
C GLN A 134 -17.43 -10.95 -19.21
N GLU A 135 -18.53 -10.22 -18.99
CA GLU A 135 -18.58 -8.76 -19.13
C GLU A 135 -17.66 -8.07 -18.14
N ASP A 136 -17.59 -8.56 -16.88
CA ASP A 136 -16.66 -8.05 -15.88
C ASP A 136 -15.20 -8.28 -16.33
N GLN A 137 -14.87 -9.48 -16.85
CA GLN A 137 -13.54 -9.80 -17.30
C GLN A 137 -13.12 -8.93 -18.49
N GLN A 138 -14.04 -8.64 -19.40
CA GLN A 138 -13.82 -7.71 -20.49
C GLN A 138 -13.67 -6.26 -19.99
N ARG A 139 -14.58 -5.81 -19.12
CA ARG A 139 -14.56 -4.46 -18.54
C ARG A 139 -13.27 -4.16 -17.80
N PHE A 140 -12.76 -5.12 -17.01
CA PHE A 140 -11.55 -4.98 -16.22
C PHE A 140 -10.28 -5.40 -16.99
N LEU A 141 -10.41 -5.75 -18.26
CA LEU A 141 -9.31 -6.14 -19.14
C LEU A 141 -8.48 -7.30 -18.57
N PHE A 142 -9.14 -8.27 -17.95
CA PHE A 142 -8.45 -9.47 -17.43
C PHE A 142 -7.80 -10.25 -18.56
N GLY A 143 -6.63 -10.82 -18.29
CA GLY A 143 -5.86 -11.56 -19.28
C GLY A 143 -5.23 -12.82 -18.70
N TRP A 144 -4.39 -13.48 -19.51
CA TRP A 144 -3.73 -14.72 -19.15
C TRP A 144 -2.28 -14.74 -19.60
N ASP A 145 -1.38 -15.04 -18.68
CA ASP A 145 0.02 -15.40 -18.98
C ASP A 145 0.16 -16.92 -19.05
N ALA A 146 0.27 -17.45 -20.27
CA ALA A 146 0.41 -18.88 -20.51
C ALA A 146 1.76 -19.44 -20.02
N GLN A 147 2.82 -18.62 -20.02
CA GLN A 147 4.15 -19.03 -19.58
C GLN A 147 4.21 -19.18 -18.05
N LYS A 148 3.74 -18.14 -17.33
CA LYS A 148 3.74 -18.13 -15.87
C LYS A 148 2.49 -18.77 -15.27
N LYS A 149 1.53 -19.20 -16.11
CA LYS A 149 0.24 -19.80 -15.71
C LYS A 149 -0.52 -18.92 -14.70
N ARG A 150 -0.60 -17.61 -14.99
CA ARG A 150 -1.24 -16.63 -14.13
C ARG A 150 -2.33 -15.88 -14.88
N VAL A 151 -3.45 -15.64 -14.23
CA VAL A 151 -4.36 -14.60 -14.70
C VAL A 151 -3.72 -13.23 -14.46
N THR A 152 -3.92 -12.29 -15.39
CA THR A 152 -3.31 -10.96 -15.33
C THR A 152 -4.37 -9.89 -15.19
N ILE A 153 -4.02 -8.85 -14.43
CA ILE A 153 -4.85 -7.69 -14.13
C ILE A 153 -4.01 -6.46 -14.50
N PRO A 154 -4.40 -5.66 -15.49
CA PRO A 154 -3.67 -4.45 -15.84
C PRO A 154 -3.88 -3.38 -14.77
N VAL A 155 -2.83 -2.60 -14.54
CA VAL A 155 -2.82 -1.46 -13.62
C VAL A 155 -2.61 -0.19 -14.42
N PHE A 156 -3.48 0.78 -14.21
CA PHE A 156 -3.45 2.05 -14.92
C PHE A 156 -3.26 3.21 -13.95
N TRP A 157 -2.64 4.26 -14.44
CA TRP A 157 -2.66 5.57 -13.82
C TRP A 157 -4.05 6.21 -13.92
N GLU A 158 -4.27 7.31 -13.22
CA GLU A 158 -5.55 8.04 -13.21
C GLU A 158 -5.94 8.58 -14.60
N ASP A 159 -4.96 8.86 -15.46
CA ASP A 159 -5.16 9.32 -16.84
C ASP A 159 -5.46 8.18 -17.84
N GLY A 160 -5.49 6.93 -17.35
CA GLY A 160 -5.71 5.74 -18.16
C GLY A 160 -4.45 5.20 -18.87
N SER A 161 -3.28 5.78 -18.66
CA SER A 161 -2.03 5.21 -19.17
C SER A 161 -1.66 3.93 -18.41
N LEU A 162 -1.16 2.91 -19.14
CA LEU A 162 -0.85 1.60 -18.57
C LEU A 162 0.42 1.68 -17.71
N CYS A 163 0.28 1.36 -16.43
CA CYS A 163 1.39 1.32 -15.47
C CYS A 163 2.10 -0.04 -15.44
N GLY A 164 1.35 -1.14 -15.58
CA GLY A 164 1.91 -2.49 -15.49
C GLY A 164 0.83 -3.55 -15.32
N PHE A 165 1.24 -4.72 -14.86
CA PHE A 165 0.34 -5.84 -14.63
C PHE A 165 0.57 -6.50 -13.28
N ILE A 166 -0.50 -7.03 -12.70
CA ILE A 166 -0.44 -7.94 -11.56
C ILE A 166 -0.87 -9.32 -12.04
N GLY A 167 -0.01 -10.32 -11.84
CA GLY A 167 -0.30 -11.72 -12.11
C GLY A 167 -0.79 -12.42 -10.84
N ARG A 168 -1.90 -13.15 -10.94
CA ARG A 168 -2.43 -13.97 -9.86
C ARG A 168 -2.31 -15.45 -10.21
N ALA A 169 -1.67 -16.23 -9.34
CA ALA A 169 -1.66 -17.68 -9.46
C ALA A 169 -3.08 -18.25 -9.35
N VAL A 170 -3.43 -19.18 -10.22
CA VAL A 170 -4.79 -19.76 -10.26
C VAL A 170 -4.96 -20.95 -9.31
N LEU A 171 -3.85 -21.52 -8.83
CA LEU A 171 -3.87 -22.59 -7.84
C LEU A 171 -3.82 -22.02 -6.42
N ASN A 172 -4.29 -22.84 -5.48
CA ASN A 172 -4.20 -22.52 -4.06
C ASN A 172 -2.75 -22.72 -3.58
N ASP A 173 -2.16 -21.68 -3.00
CA ASP A 173 -0.77 -21.66 -2.51
C ASP A 173 -0.48 -22.63 -1.34
N LYS A 174 -1.54 -23.22 -0.76
CA LYS A 174 -1.43 -24.23 0.29
C LYS A 174 -1.44 -25.67 -0.26
N THR A 175 -1.47 -25.85 -1.59
CA THR A 175 -1.53 -27.20 -2.21
C THR A 175 -0.18 -27.61 -2.80
N PRO A 176 0.12 -28.93 -2.84
CA PRO A 176 1.33 -29.44 -3.51
C PRO A 176 1.40 -29.05 -4.99
N GLU A 177 0.26 -28.97 -5.68
CA GLU A 177 0.17 -28.59 -7.09
C GLU A 177 0.71 -27.16 -7.31
N TYR A 178 0.52 -26.27 -6.35
CA TYR A 178 1.09 -24.93 -6.42
C TYR A 178 2.61 -24.97 -6.51
N ALA A 179 3.26 -25.72 -5.62
CA ALA A 179 4.71 -25.87 -5.62
C ALA A 179 5.24 -26.47 -6.91
N ASN A 180 4.51 -27.42 -7.52
CA ASN A 180 4.88 -28.03 -8.78
C ASN A 180 4.81 -27.06 -9.98
N VAL A 181 3.85 -26.10 -9.95
CA VAL A 181 3.63 -25.15 -11.05
C VAL A 181 4.43 -23.86 -10.86
N TYR A 182 4.47 -23.34 -9.64
CA TYR A 182 5.01 -22.02 -9.34
C TYR A 182 6.29 -22.05 -8.50
N GLY A 183 6.69 -23.21 -7.97
CA GLY A 183 7.83 -23.33 -7.07
C GLY A 183 7.63 -22.49 -5.80
N LYS A 184 8.60 -21.63 -5.52
CA LYS A 184 8.53 -20.66 -4.39
C LYS A 184 7.99 -19.28 -4.81
N ALA A 185 7.54 -19.12 -6.06
CA ALA A 185 7.03 -17.83 -6.53
C ALA A 185 5.77 -17.40 -5.74
N PRO A 186 5.61 -16.11 -5.43
CA PRO A 186 4.48 -15.64 -4.63
C PRO A 186 3.16 -15.80 -5.39
N LYS A 187 2.06 -15.85 -4.62
CA LYS A 187 0.69 -15.92 -5.13
C LYS A 187 0.34 -14.74 -6.05
N TYR A 188 0.79 -13.55 -5.70
CA TYR A 188 0.74 -12.36 -6.54
C TYR A 188 2.14 -12.06 -7.09
N TYR A 189 2.21 -11.78 -8.39
CA TYR A 189 3.42 -11.44 -9.11
C TYR A 189 3.25 -10.09 -9.79
N VAL A 190 4.22 -9.21 -9.62
CA VAL A 190 4.21 -7.89 -10.26
C VAL A 190 5.10 -7.94 -11.49
N TYR A 191 4.52 -7.61 -12.64
CA TYR A 191 5.25 -7.48 -13.90
C TYR A 191 5.90 -6.11 -13.99
N ASP A 192 7.04 -6.06 -14.69
CA ASP A 192 7.73 -4.81 -15.07
C ASP A 192 8.08 -3.86 -13.92
N ASN A 193 8.08 -4.37 -12.68
CA ASN A 193 8.53 -3.67 -11.48
C ASN A 193 7.89 -2.29 -11.23
N PHE A 194 6.63 -2.09 -11.62
CA PHE A 194 5.97 -0.83 -11.29
C PHE A 194 5.93 -0.56 -9.77
N PRO A 195 5.95 0.70 -9.34
CA PRO A 195 6.07 1.06 -7.94
C PRO A 195 4.77 0.82 -7.17
N ARG A 196 4.56 -0.38 -6.61
CA ARG A 196 3.35 -0.74 -5.83
C ARG A 196 3.06 0.22 -4.69
N SER A 197 4.10 0.69 -4.02
CA SER A 197 3.98 1.68 -2.93
C SER A 197 3.71 3.10 -3.43
N GLY A 198 3.83 3.35 -4.73
CA GLY A 198 3.56 4.65 -5.34
C GLY A 198 2.21 4.77 -6.01
N ILE A 199 1.39 3.71 -6.00
CA ILE A 199 0.10 3.67 -6.70
C ILE A 199 -0.98 3.05 -5.83
N LEU A 200 -2.23 3.46 -6.06
CA LEU A 200 -3.44 2.82 -5.57
C LEU A 200 -4.19 2.18 -6.75
N PHE A 201 -4.98 1.15 -6.51
CA PHE A 201 -5.63 0.41 -7.59
C PHE A 201 -7.16 0.28 -7.36
N PRO A 202 -7.98 0.46 -8.37
CA PRO A 202 -7.74 0.89 -9.74
C PRO A 202 -7.92 2.42 -9.91
N LEU A 203 -6.83 3.18 -10.10
CA LEU A 203 -6.89 4.64 -10.19
C LEU A 203 -7.73 5.16 -11.35
N ASN A 204 -7.65 4.52 -12.52
CA ASN A 204 -8.41 4.91 -13.71
C ASN A 204 -9.93 4.74 -13.55
N LEU A 205 -10.37 3.85 -12.68
CA LEU A 205 -11.79 3.61 -12.38
C LEU A 205 -12.27 4.34 -11.12
N PHE A 206 -11.34 4.89 -10.35
CA PHE A 206 -11.65 5.56 -9.10
C PHE A 206 -12.46 6.85 -9.33
N ARG A 207 -13.54 6.98 -8.57
CA ARG A 207 -14.36 8.21 -8.52
C ARG A 207 -14.72 8.45 -7.05
N PRO A 208 -14.23 9.51 -6.44
CA PRO A 208 -14.57 9.82 -5.05
C PRO A 208 -16.07 10.09 -4.91
N VAL A 209 -16.64 9.64 -3.80
CA VAL A 209 -18.06 9.86 -3.46
C VAL A 209 -18.09 10.57 -2.10
N ASN A 210 -18.67 11.76 -2.04
CA ASN A 210 -18.73 12.57 -0.82
C ASN A 210 -17.36 12.74 -0.12
N ASP A 211 -16.32 13.01 -0.92
CA ASP A 211 -14.92 13.14 -0.47
C ASP A 211 -14.42 11.91 0.29
N SER A 212 -14.94 10.73 -0.04
CA SER A 212 -14.57 9.48 0.62
C SER A 212 -13.87 8.49 -0.30
N VAL A 213 -13.04 7.65 0.31
CA VAL A 213 -12.43 6.47 -0.29
C VAL A 213 -12.71 5.25 0.58
N ILE A 214 -12.97 4.11 -0.07
CA ILE A 214 -12.97 2.79 0.55
C ILE A 214 -11.60 2.17 0.28
N LEU A 215 -10.83 1.91 1.33
CA LEU A 215 -9.53 1.24 1.22
C LEU A 215 -9.66 -0.24 1.53
N VAL A 216 -9.16 -1.06 0.60
CA VAL A 216 -9.05 -2.53 0.72
C VAL A 216 -7.61 -2.98 0.54
N GLU A 217 -7.31 -4.24 0.87
CA GLU A 217 -5.94 -4.78 0.72
C GLU A 217 -5.66 -5.23 -0.71
N GLY A 218 -6.55 -6.00 -1.29
CA GLY A 218 -6.33 -6.75 -2.52
C GLY A 218 -6.95 -6.16 -3.78
N VAL A 219 -6.32 -6.46 -4.92
CA VAL A 219 -6.82 -6.03 -6.25
C VAL A 219 -8.21 -6.57 -6.57
N LEU A 220 -8.48 -7.83 -6.18
CA LEU A 220 -9.78 -8.45 -6.46
C LEU A 220 -10.89 -7.89 -5.57
N ASP A 221 -10.56 -7.48 -4.33
CA ASP A 221 -11.49 -6.83 -3.43
C ASP A 221 -11.94 -5.47 -4.00
N ALA A 222 -10.96 -4.69 -4.49
CA ALA A 222 -11.27 -3.42 -5.13
C ALA A 222 -12.16 -3.61 -6.37
N LEU A 223 -11.85 -4.57 -7.23
CA LEU A 223 -12.65 -4.84 -8.43
C LEU A 223 -14.02 -5.44 -8.08
N TRP A 224 -14.13 -6.21 -7.00
CA TRP A 224 -15.40 -6.70 -6.50
C TRP A 224 -16.31 -5.55 -6.10
N LEU A 225 -15.81 -4.60 -5.33
CA LEU A 225 -16.55 -3.40 -4.95
C LEU A 225 -16.89 -2.52 -6.15
N GLN A 226 -15.93 -2.31 -7.07
CA GLN A 226 -16.16 -1.58 -8.33
C GLN A 226 -17.28 -2.22 -9.19
N LYS A 227 -17.32 -3.55 -9.26
CA LYS A 227 -18.39 -4.31 -9.92
C LYS A 227 -19.75 -4.02 -9.30
N HIS A 228 -19.82 -3.90 -7.97
CA HIS A 228 -21.04 -3.66 -7.23
C HIS A 228 -21.42 -2.16 -7.09
N GLY A 229 -20.70 -1.27 -7.81
CA GLY A 229 -21.06 0.15 -7.90
C GLY A 229 -20.35 1.05 -6.88
N TYR A 230 -19.42 0.53 -6.09
CA TYR A 230 -18.60 1.33 -5.15
C TYR A 230 -17.38 1.94 -5.87
N ALA A 231 -17.65 2.97 -6.67
CA ALA A 231 -16.64 3.60 -7.53
C ALA A 231 -15.52 4.31 -6.74
N ASN A 232 -15.74 4.62 -5.47
CA ASN A 232 -14.75 5.22 -4.57
C ASN A 232 -13.84 4.22 -3.86
N THR A 233 -13.60 3.05 -4.47
CA THR A 233 -12.76 1.99 -3.88
C THR A 233 -11.37 1.98 -4.47
N LEU A 234 -10.36 1.85 -3.59
CA LEU A 234 -8.96 1.67 -3.94
C LEU A 234 -8.30 0.58 -3.09
N ALA A 235 -7.46 -0.25 -3.72
CA ALA A 235 -6.57 -1.20 -3.05
C ALA A 235 -5.17 -0.61 -2.88
N MET A 236 -4.54 -0.91 -1.74
CA MET A 236 -3.21 -0.41 -1.42
C MET A 236 -2.08 -1.21 -2.10
N LEU A 237 -2.33 -2.44 -2.51
CA LEU A 237 -1.34 -3.38 -3.11
C LEU A 237 -0.18 -3.76 -2.18
N THR A 238 -0.21 -3.30 -0.95
CA THR A 238 0.79 -3.48 0.11
C THR A 238 0.08 -3.72 1.44
N CYS A 239 0.79 -4.21 2.43
CA CYS A 239 0.22 -4.47 3.77
C CYS A 239 0.02 -3.20 4.63
N SER A 240 0.39 -2.03 4.11
CA SER A 240 0.19 -0.73 4.76
C SER A 240 0.16 0.36 3.70
N ILE A 241 -0.43 1.50 4.02
CA ILE A 241 -0.43 2.67 3.14
C ILE A 241 0.93 3.38 3.20
N SER A 242 1.40 3.87 2.05
CA SER A 242 2.65 4.64 1.93
C SER A 242 2.35 6.14 1.87
N GLU A 243 3.38 6.98 2.08
CA GLU A 243 3.25 8.43 1.93
C GLU A 243 2.85 8.83 0.50
N ALA A 244 3.40 8.17 -0.52
CA ALA A 244 3.03 8.42 -1.90
C ALA A 244 1.54 8.10 -2.16
N GLN A 245 1.01 7.04 -1.56
CA GLN A 245 -0.41 6.70 -1.63
C GLN A 245 -1.28 7.69 -0.84
N ILE A 246 -0.81 8.17 0.32
CA ILE A 246 -1.48 9.23 1.08
C ILE A 246 -1.51 10.52 0.25
N SER A 247 -0.40 10.89 -0.41
CA SER A 247 -0.34 12.04 -1.31
C SER A 247 -1.33 11.94 -2.48
N LEU A 248 -1.54 10.74 -3.03
CA LEU A 248 -2.60 10.50 -4.01
C LEU A 248 -3.99 10.76 -3.43
N LEU A 249 -4.28 10.31 -2.21
CA LEU A 249 -5.57 10.59 -1.56
C LEU A 249 -5.78 12.10 -1.36
N ARG A 250 -4.72 12.83 -0.98
CA ARG A 250 -4.76 14.31 -0.87
C ARG A 250 -5.08 14.96 -2.23
N SER A 251 -4.44 14.50 -3.31
CA SER A 251 -4.68 15.04 -4.66
C SER A 251 -6.10 14.84 -5.16
N PHE A 252 -6.78 13.79 -4.70
CA PHE A 252 -8.20 13.55 -4.94
C PHE A 252 -9.13 14.27 -3.96
N ASN A 253 -8.60 15.12 -3.08
CA ASN A 253 -9.36 15.88 -2.10
C ASN A 253 -10.15 15.01 -1.11
N ILE A 254 -9.63 13.81 -0.82
CA ILE A 254 -10.26 12.89 0.12
C ILE A 254 -10.23 13.48 1.54
N LYS A 255 -11.35 13.35 2.24
CA LYS A 255 -11.53 13.75 3.64
C LYS A 255 -11.86 12.57 4.53
N LYS A 256 -12.49 11.54 3.97
CA LYS A 256 -13.01 10.39 4.70
C LYS A 256 -12.40 9.10 4.15
N VAL A 257 -11.87 8.28 5.03
CA VAL A 257 -11.31 6.97 4.69
C VAL A 257 -12.13 5.89 5.38
N ILE A 258 -12.69 4.99 4.58
CA ILE A 258 -13.43 3.83 5.04
C ILE A 258 -12.50 2.62 4.93
N LEU A 259 -12.13 2.06 6.07
CA LEU A 259 -11.24 0.90 6.13
C LEU A 259 -12.05 -0.39 5.99
N ALA A 260 -11.93 -1.06 4.85
CA ALA A 260 -12.56 -2.34 4.53
C ALA A 260 -11.48 -3.41 4.28
N LEU A 261 -10.52 -3.52 5.22
CA LEU A 261 -9.47 -4.53 5.20
C LEU A 261 -10.02 -5.88 5.66
N ASP A 262 -9.26 -6.96 5.47
CA ASP A 262 -9.68 -8.31 5.85
C ASP A 262 -10.14 -8.37 7.32
N GLY A 263 -11.18 -9.14 7.62
CA GLY A 263 -11.79 -9.23 8.96
C GLY A 263 -10.95 -9.99 10.00
N ASP A 264 -9.74 -10.41 9.65
CA ASP A 264 -8.84 -11.14 10.53
C ASP A 264 -7.95 -10.20 11.40
N LYS A 265 -7.09 -10.82 12.24
CA LYS A 265 -6.18 -10.07 13.10
C LYS A 265 -5.17 -9.22 12.32
N ALA A 266 -4.77 -9.65 11.11
CA ALA A 266 -3.82 -8.92 10.28
C ALA A 266 -4.46 -7.65 9.71
N GLY A 267 -5.69 -7.74 9.19
CA GLY A 267 -6.45 -6.59 8.72
C GLY A 267 -6.79 -5.61 9.84
N GLN A 268 -7.20 -6.11 11.04
CA GLN A 268 -7.41 -5.23 12.21
C GLN A 268 -6.14 -4.46 12.60
N SER A 269 -4.98 -5.14 12.58
CA SER A 269 -3.68 -4.49 12.82
C SER A 269 -3.34 -3.51 11.69
N GLY A 270 -3.72 -3.82 10.44
CA GLY A 270 -3.62 -2.95 9.28
C GLY A 270 -4.42 -1.66 9.47
N CYS A 271 -5.70 -1.77 9.86
CA CYS A 271 -6.55 -0.62 10.16
C CYS A 271 -5.91 0.31 11.19
N LYS A 272 -5.38 -0.27 12.28
CA LYS A 272 -4.72 0.52 13.32
C LYS A 272 -3.48 1.23 12.78
N ARG A 273 -2.63 0.55 11.99
CA ARG A 273 -1.42 1.18 11.42
C ARG A 273 -1.77 2.34 10.48
N ILE A 274 -2.76 2.16 9.60
CA ILE A 274 -3.20 3.22 8.67
C ILE A 274 -3.74 4.42 9.47
N TYR A 275 -4.59 4.17 10.46
CA TYR A 275 -5.11 5.21 11.33
C TYR A 275 -3.99 5.98 12.03
N ASP A 276 -3.06 5.28 12.70
CA ASP A 276 -1.96 5.89 13.43
C ASP A 276 -1.06 6.76 12.52
N LEU A 277 -0.94 6.40 11.23
CA LEU A 277 -0.13 7.13 10.25
C LEU A 277 -0.75 8.45 9.79
N CYS A 278 -2.07 8.52 9.64
CA CYS A 278 -2.71 9.67 9.00
C CYS A 278 -4.02 10.12 9.67
N LYS A 279 -4.19 9.83 10.97
CA LYS A 279 -5.37 10.21 11.78
C LYS A 279 -5.62 11.72 11.86
N ASP A 280 -4.58 12.52 11.70
CA ASP A 280 -4.66 13.98 11.77
C ASP A 280 -5.10 14.59 10.42
N GLU A 281 -5.17 13.77 9.36
CA GLU A 281 -5.49 14.21 8.00
C GLU A 281 -6.88 13.79 7.54
N PHE A 282 -7.35 12.61 7.98
CA PHE A 282 -8.60 12.02 7.50
C PHE A 282 -9.54 11.64 8.64
N ILE A 283 -10.82 11.67 8.34
CA ILE A 283 -11.86 11.07 9.19
C ILE A 283 -11.97 9.59 8.82
N PHE A 284 -11.86 8.73 9.81
CA PHE A 284 -11.86 7.28 9.60
C PHE A 284 -13.18 6.62 9.99
N SER A 285 -13.60 5.68 9.18
CA SER A 285 -14.66 4.71 9.49
C SER A 285 -14.15 3.30 9.21
N ILE A 286 -14.73 2.31 9.87
CA ILE A 286 -14.42 0.89 9.66
C ILE A 286 -15.69 0.13 9.34
N VAL A 287 -15.55 -0.89 8.51
CA VAL A 287 -16.64 -1.85 8.25
C VAL A 287 -16.66 -2.95 9.31
N ASN A 288 -17.84 -3.51 9.57
CA ASN A 288 -18.02 -4.71 10.36
C ASN A 288 -18.51 -5.84 9.45
N TYR A 289 -17.68 -6.86 9.26
CA TYR A 289 -18.06 -8.02 8.47
C TYR A 289 -19.10 -8.87 9.23
N PRO A 290 -20.13 -9.40 8.53
CA PRO A 290 -21.01 -10.39 9.10
C PRO A 290 -20.27 -11.65 9.52
N GLU A 291 -20.89 -12.45 10.40
CA GLU A 291 -20.37 -13.79 10.72
C GLU A 291 -20.18 -14.60 9.43
N ASN A 292 -19.05 -15.30 9.33
CA ASN A 292 -18.62 -16.10 8.20
C ASN A 292 -18.13 -15.34 6.94
N CYS A 293 -18.09 -13.99 6.95
CA CYS A 293 -17.44 -13.20 5.91
C CYS A 293 -16.05 -12.75 6.38
N LYS A 294 -15.03 -12.98 5.56
CA LYS A 294 -13.64 -12.61 5.86
C LYS A 294 -13.23 -11.34 5.14
N ASP A 295 -13.76 -11.14 3.95
CA ASP A 295 -13.49 -10.00 3.10
C ASP A 295 -14.74 -9.62 2.29
N VAL A 296 -14.64 -8.58 1.49
CA VAL A 296 -15.76 -8.08 0.68
C VAL A 296 -16.21 -9.05 -0.41
N GLN A 297 -15.35 -9.98 -0.87
CA GLN A 297 -15.72 -10.97 -1.91
C GLN A 297 -16.64 -12.07 -1.38
N ASP A 298 -16.68 -12.28 -0.06
CA ASP A 298 -17.62 -13.23 0.57
C ASP A 298 -19.06 -12.68 0.60
N MET A 299 -19.30 -11.43 0.16
CA MET A 299 -20.55 -10.71 0.32
C MET A 299 -21.25 -10.45 -1.01
N ASN A 300 -22.56 -10.60 -1.04
CA ASN A 300 -23.40 -10.14 -2.15
C ASN A 300 -23.70 -8.63 -2.04
N LYS A 301 -24.39 -8.08 -3.07
CA LYS A 301 -24.69 -6.64 -3.13
C LYS A 301 -25.51 -6.13 -1.94
N GLU A 302 -26.50 -6.89 -1.48
CA GLU A 302 -27.37 -6.50 -0.36
C GLU A 302 -26.58 -6.43 0.95
N GLN A 303 -25.71 -7.40 1.18
CA GLN A 303 -24.84 -7.43 2.36
C GLN A 303 -23.82 -6.28 2.33
N LEU A 304 -23.24 -5.98 1.15
CA LEU A 304 -22.34 -4.84 0.97
C LEU A 304 -23.08 -3.52 1.25
N ASP A 305 -24.30 -3.35 0.70
CA ASP A 305 -25.10 -2.14 0.94
C ASP A 305 -25.43 -1.97 2.42
N TYR A 306 -25.81 -3.06 3.09
CA TYR A 306 -26.05 -3.02 4.53
C TYR A 306 -24.79 -2.62 5.30
N MET A 307 -23.65 -3.23 5.00
CA MET A 307 -22.38 -2.97 5.67
C MET A 307 -21.93 -1.51 5.49
N PHE A 308 -21.95 -0.98 4.26
CA PHE A 308 -21.51 0.39 3.99
C PHE A 308 -22.51 1.47 4.45
N ASN A 309 -23.78 1.12 4.68
CA ASN A 309 -24.75 2.00 5.31
C ASN A 309 -24.66 2.01 6.86
N ASN A 310 -23.94 1.05 7.46
CA ASN A 310 -23.78 0.90 8.90
C ASN A 310 -22.32 0.99 9.34
N LEU A 311 -21.60 1.98 8.83
CA LEU A 311 -20.19 2.21 9.18
C LEU A 311 -20.04 2.65 10.63
N GLU A 312 -18.98 2.19 11.30
CA GLU A 312 -18.60 2.67 12.60
C GLU A 312 -17.44 3.68 12.50
N MET A 313 -17.48 4.72 13.32
CA MET A 313 -16.35 5.64 13.46
C MET A 313 -15.13 4.90 14.04
N TYR A 314 -13.95 5.19 13.50
CA TYR A 314 -12.71 4.61 13.98
C TYR A 314 -11.73 5.71 14.49
N PRO A 315 -11.12 5.53 15.67
CA PRO A 315 -11.37 4.45 16.63
C PRO A 315 -12.75 4.57 17.27
N ARG A 316 -13.29 3.45 17.73
CA ARG A 316 -14.59 3.45 18.46
C ARG A 316 -14.49 4.42 19.63
N LEU A 317 -15.28 5.47 19.61
CA LEU A 317 -15.43 6.38 20.75
C LEU A 317 -16.05 5.59 21.90
N LYS A 318 -15.25 5.28 22.93
CA LYS A 318 -15.82 4.86 24.22
C LYS A 318 -16.53 6.09 24.77
N LEU A 319 -17.85 6.19 24.56
CA LEU A 319 -18.67 7.16 25.29
C LEU A 319 -18.40 6.90 26.77
N ARG A 320 -17.72 7.84 27.45
CA ARG A 320 -17.70 7.84 28.93
C ARG A 320 -19.17 7.96 29.34
N LYS A 321 -19.69 6.92 30.04
CA LYS A 321 -20.94 7.10 30.78
C LYS A 321 -20.70 8.28 31.67
N ILE A 322 -21.43 9.36 31.41
CA ILE A 322 -21.57 10.48 32.35
C ILE A 322 -22.51 9.89 33.42
N GLU A 323 -21.94 9.53 34.58
CA GLU A 323 -22.67 9.20 35.78
C GLU A 323 -23.24 10.47 36.39
#